data_2a8644f31faea3cac8b8e0273c841a61
#
_entry.id   2a8644f31faea3cac8b8e0273c841a61
#
_cell.length_a   1.000
_cell.length_b   1.000
_cell.length_c   1.000
_cell.angle_alpha   90.00
_cell.angle_beta   90.00
_cell.angle_gamma   90.00
#
_symmetry.space_group_name_H-M   'P 1'
#
loop_
_entity.id
_entity.type
_entity.pdbx_description
1 polymer ?
#
loop_
_entity_poly.entity_id
_entity_poly.type
_entity_poly.pdbx_seq_one_letter_code
_entity_poly.pdbx_strand_id
1 'polypeptide(L)'
;MRLINIKQYHQVRIYHNVTMNETEAWDTLCSLYCQYDFIDLCDTRALPTVGDLNTRFPIGRFWRFQVLADPTVSVFGSRDVDSFLTEREAASVSAWLVSGKQWHVMRDGPFHRYVFV
;
A
#
# COMPACT_ATOMS: atom_id res chain seq x y z
N MET A 1 -19.41 5.98 -20.88
CA MET A 1 -18.82 5.50 -19.60
C MET A 1 -17.61 4.65 -19.97
N ARG A 2 -16.39 5.21 -19.93
CA ARG A 2 -15.17 4.43 -20.17
C ARG A 2 -14.90 3.65 -18.89
N LEU A 3 -14.99 2.35 -18.95
CA LEU A 3 -14.39 1.48 -17.95
C LEU A 3 -12.88 1.74 -18.00
N ILE A 4 -12.39 2.46 -17.03
CA ILE A 4 -10.95 2.57 -16.81
C ILE A 4 -10.51 1.15 -16.49
N ASN A 5 -9.67 0.60 -17.34
CA ASN A 5 -9.14 -0.74 -17.17
C ASN A 5 -8.22 -0.72 -15.94
N ILE A 6 -8.79 -1.02 -14.79
CA ILE A 6 -8.17 -0.94 -13.47
C ILE A 6 -6.87 -1.78 -13.40
N LYS A 7 -6.74 -2.80 -14.25
CA LYS A 7 -5.55 -3.66 -14.31
C LYS A 7 -4.24 -2.94 -14.68
N GLN A 8 -4.29 -1.78 -15.30
CA GLN A 8 -3.09 -1.14 -15.85
C GLN A 8 -2.41 -0.16 -14.87
N TYR A 9 -3.05 0.19 -13.74
CA TYR A 9 -2.59 1.26 -12.86
C TYR A 9 -2.61 0.94 -11.35
N HIS A 10 -3.03 -0.24 -10.94
CA HIS A 10 -3.10 -0.60 -9.53
C HIS A 10 -2.12 -1.72 -9.20
N GLN A 11 -1.04 -1.35 -8.56
CA GLN A 11 -0.14 -2.29 -7.90
C GLN A 11 -0.45 -2.31 -6.40
N VAL A 12 -0.43 -3.48 -5.81
CA VAL A 12 -0.45 -3.67 -4.37
C VAL A 12 1.00 -3.87 -3.93
N ARG A 13 1.58 -2.89 -3.27
CA ARG A 13 2.93 -2.99 -2.71
C ARG A 13 2.88 -3.52 -1.29
N ILE A 14 3.60 -4.59 -1.06
CA ILE A 14 3.76 -5.22 0.24
C ILE A 14 5.19 -4.97 0.72
N TYR A 15 5.36 -4.07 1.69
CA TYR A 15 6.64 -3.84 2.33
C TYR A 15 6.86 -4.89 3.42
N HIS A 16 7.94 -5.64 3.32
CA HIS A 16 8.24 -6.74 4.24
C HIS A 16 9.74 -6.79 4.59
N ASN A 17 10.04 -7.47 5.68
CA ASN A 17 11.40 -7.83 6.08
C ASN A 17 11.55 -9.35 6.28
N VAL A 18 10.61 -10.12 5.75
CA VAL A 18 10.60 -11.58 5.84
C VAL A 18 11.84 -12.15 5.15
N THR A 19 12.48 -13.11 5.80
CA THR A 19 13.64 -13.81 5.27
C THR A 19 13.29 -15.23 4.86
N MET A 20 14.13 -15.87 4.03
CA MET A 20 13.93 -17.27 3.61
C MET A 20 13.94 -18.26 4.78
N ASN A 21 14.49 -17.87 5.93
CA ASN A 21 14.47 -18.72 7.14
C ASN A 21 13.09 -18.76 7.80
N GLU A 22 12.23 -17.80 7.52
CA GLU A 22 10.84 -17.72 7.98
C GLU A 22 9.93 -18.41 6.96
N THR A 23 10.11 -19.71 6.79
CA THR A 23 9.58 -20.50 5.66
C THR A 23 8.10 -20.28 5.39
N GLU A 24 7.24 -20.30 6.40
CA GLU A 24 5.78 -20.12 6.22
C GLU A 24 5.44 -18.71 5.66
N ALA A 25 6.05 -17.68 6.22
CA ALA A 25 5.84 -16.31 5.77
C ALA A 25 6.42 -16.09 4.37
N TRP A 26 7.61 -16.66 4.10
CA TRP A 26 8.26 -16.61 2.80
C TRP A 26 7.42 -17.30 1.71
N ASP A 27 6.93 -18.51 1.98
CA ASP A 27 6.09 -19.28 1.06
C ASP A 27 4.78 -18.53 0.77
N THR A 28 4.21 -17.86 1.77
CA THR A 28 3.02 -17.03 1.60
C THR A 28 3.29 -15.86 0.65
N LEU A 29 4.39 -15.11 0.83
CA LEU A 29 4.76 -14.01 -0.04
C LEU A 29 5.04 -14.48 -1.47
N CYS A 30 5.80 -15.57 -1.63
CA CYS A 30 6.09 -16.15 -2.94
C CYS A 30 4.80 -16.61 -3.65
N SER A 31 3.89 -17.24 -2.92
CA SER A 31 2.59 -17.67 -3.45
C SER A 31 1.77 -16.49 -3.95
N LEU A 32 1.68 -15.41 -3.17
CA LEU A 32 0.98 -14.19 -3.57
C LEU A 32 1.59 -13.57 -4.82
N TYR A 33 2.91 -13.45 -4.86
CA TYR A 33 3.63 -12.89 -6.02
C TYR A 33 3.44 -13.73 -7.29
N CYS A 34 3.44 -15.07 -7.16
CA CYS A 34 3.23 -15.95 -8.31
C CYS A 34 1.78 -16.01 -8.78
N GLN A 35 0.82 -15.79 -7.87
CA GLN A 35 -0.60 -15.89 -8.16
C GLN A 35 -1.18 -14.60 -8.77
N TYR A 36 -0.62 -13.44 -8.42
CA TYR A 36 -1.19 -12.14 -8.79
C TYR A 36 -0.14 -11.23 -9.44
N ASP A 37 -0.37 -10.86 -10.68
CA ASP A 37 0.51 -10.01 -11.50
C ASP A 37 0.56 -8.54 -11.07
N PHE A 38 -0.32 -8.13 -10.18
CA PHE A 38 -0.40 -6.77 -9.62
C PHE A 38 0.26 -6.62 -8.26
N ILE A 39 0.84 -7.69 -7.70
CA ILE A 39 1.57 -7.65 -6.43
C ILE A 39 3.03 -7.32 -6.66
N ASP A 40 3.52 -6.34 -5.91
CA ASP A 40 4.91 -5.91 -5.86
C ASP A 40 5.44 -6.12 -4.43
N LEU A 41 6.45 -6.97 -4.27
CA LEU A 41 7.07 -7.25 -2.99
C LEU A 41 8.29 -6.34 -2.81
N CYS A 42 8.25 -5.53 -1.76
CA CYS A 42 9.30 -4.57 -1.45
C CYS A 42 10.04 -4.99 -0.18
N ASP A 43 11.23 -5.57 -0.36
CA ASP A 43 12.11 -5.89 0.76
C ASP A 43 12.65 -4.61 1.38
N THR A 44 12.27 -4.35 2.62
CA THR A 44 12.63 -3.12 3.34
C THR A 44 14.10 -3.05 3.75
N ARG A 45 14.85 -4.12 3.57
CA ARG A 45 16.31 -4.15 3.80
C ARG A 45 17.10 -3.61 2.62
N ALA A 46 16.50 -3.56 1.43
CA ALA A 46 17.22 -3.24 0.19
C ALA A 46 16.37 -2.43 -0.79
N LEU A 47 15.68 -1.39 -0.31
CA LEU A 47 14.90 -0.53 -1.20
C LEU A 47 15.81 0.32 -2.10
N PRO A 48 15.53 0.41 -3.40
CA PRO A 48 16.40 1.08 -4.37
C PRO A 48 16.76 2.53 -4.03
N THR A 49 15.80 3.28 -3.45
CA THR A 49 15.97 4.72 -3.22
C THR A 49 16.47 5.05 -1.82
N VAL A 50 16.09 4.26 -0.82
CA VAL A 50 16.30 4.60 0.60
C VAL A 50 17.17 3.59 1.36
N GLY A 51 17.50 2.46 0.73
CA GLY A 51 18.32 1.41 1.32
C GLY A 51 17.58 0.63 2.41
N ASP A 52 18.27 0.34 3.51
CA ASP A 52 17.74 -0.44 4.63
C ASP A 52 16.86 0.39 5.56
N LEU A 53 15.55 0.17 5.50
CA LEU A 53 14.58 0.82 6.38
C LEU A 53 14.53 0.18 7.77
N ASN A 54 14.90 -1.08 7.94
CA ASN A 54 14.83 -1.74 9.24
C ASN A 54 15.76 -1.06 10.26
N THR A 55 16.91 -0.57 9.78
CA THR A 55 17.85 0.18 10.61
C THR A 55 17.40 1.61 10.86
N ARG A 56 16.83 2.27 9.86
CA ARG A 56 16.45 3.69 9.93
C ARG A 56 15.09 3.91 10.59
N PHE A 57 14.13 3.03 10.30
CA PHE A 57 12.74 3.11 10.76
C PHE A 57 12.25 1.71 11.18
N PRO A 58 12.59 1.24 12.37
CA PRO A 58 12.28 -0.12 12.82
C PRO A 58 10.79 -0.39 13.04
N ILE A 59 9.94 0.65 12.89
CA ILE A 59 8.49 0.53 13.08
C ILE A 59 7.84 0.27 11.72
N GLY A 60 7.51 -0.98 11.44
CA GLY A 60 6.98 -1.43 10.14
C GLY A 60 5.76 -0.67 9.63
N ARG A 61 4.92 -0.14 10.55
CA ARG A 61 3.75 0.66 10.14
C ARG A 61 4.09 1.93 9.34
N PHE A 62 5.32 2.43 9.42
CA PHE A 62 5.76 3.59 8.65
C PHE A 62 6.30 3.24 7.26
N TRP A 63 6.61 1.98 6.98
CA TRP A 63 7.16 1.58 5.68
C TRP A 63 6.20 1.87 4.53
N ARG A 64 4.89 1.79 4.77
CA ARG A 64 3.84 2.09 3.78
C ARG A 64 3.92 3.49 3.18
N PHE A 65 4.55 4.43 3.87
CA PHE A 65 4.72 5.79 3.39
C PHE A 65 5.93 5.99 2.47
N GLN A 66 6.75 4.96 2.26
CA GLN A 66 7.89 5.04 1.35
C GLN A 66 7.47 5.25 -0.11
N VAL A 67 6.27 4.87 -0.45
CA VAL A 67 5.68 5.13 -1.76
C VAL A 67 5.65 6.63 -2.12
N LEU A 68 5.62 7.52 -1.13
CA LEU A 68 5.68 8.99 -1.34
C LEU A 68 6.99 9.46 -1.97
N ALA A 69 8.07 8.70 -1.81
CA ALA A 69 9.37 9.01 -2.39
C ALA A 69 9.55 8.40 -3.80
N ASP A 70 8.57 7.64 -4.30
CA ASP A 70 8.64 7.01 -5.62
C ASP A 70 8.09 7.94 -6.70
N PRO A 71 8.94 8.47 -7.60
CA PRO A 71 8.52 9.39 -8.65
C PRO A 71 7.62 8.75 -9.72
N THR A 72 7.50 7.43 -9.74
CA THR A 72 6.64 6.70 -10.68
C THR A 72 5.21 6.54 -10.19
N VAL A 73 4.94 6.86 -8.91
CA VAL A 73 3.62 6.75 -8.30
C VAL A 73 2.95 8.10 -8.25
N SER A 74 1.86 8.26 -8.97
CA SER A 74 1.06 9.50 -8.98
C SER A 74 -0.05 9.52 -7.93
N VAL A 75 -0.57 8.35 -7.57
CA VAL A 75 -1.66 8.21 -6.58
C VAL A 75 -1.44 6.94 -5.77
N PHE A 76 -1.60 7.01 -4.46
CA PHE A 76 -1.56 5.83 -3.61
C PHE A 76 -2.63 5.86 -2.52
N GLY A 77 -3.06 4.69 -2.08
CA GLY A 77 -3.88 4.49 -0.90
C GLY A 77 -3.11 3.66 0.13
N SER A 78 -3.08 4.13 1.37
CA SER A 78 -2.53 3.35 2.48
C SER A 78 -3.68 2.74 3.28
N ARG A 79 -3.61 1.43 3.51
CA ARG A 79 -4.61 0.72 4.30
C ARG A 79 -4.00 -0.40 5.11
N ASP A 80 -4.72 -0.87 6.09
CA ASP A 80 -4.35 -2.04 6.86
C ASP A 80 -4.78 -3.32 6.13
N VAL A 81 -3.93 -4.33 6.18
CA VAL A 81 -4.09 -5.58 5.42
C VAL A 81 -5.26 -6.43 5.92
N ASP A 82 -5.65 -6.25 7.17
CA ASP A 82 -6.76 -6.93 7.83
C ASP A 82 -8.14 -6.27 7.59
N SER A 83 -8.17 -5.19 6.82
CA SER A 83 -9.41 -4.48 6.48
C SER A 83 -9.97 -4.96 5.14
N PHE A 84 -11.26 -5.34 5.12
CA PHE A 84 -11.96 -5.70 3.88
C PHE A 84 -12.23 -4.47 3.01
N LEU A 85 -12.11 -4.66 1.69
CA LEU A 85 -12.55 -3.67 0.72
C LEU A 85 -14.08 -3.61 0.68
N THR A 86 -14.64 -2.42 0.80
CA THR A 86 -16.08 -2.19 0.75
C THR A 86 -16.47 -1.34 -0.45
N GLU A 87 -17.71 -1.46 -0.90
CA GLU A 87 -18.26 -0.62 -1.97
C GLU A 87 -18.22 0.87 -1.57
N ARG A 88 -18.42 1.17 -0.30
CA ARG A 88 -18.31 2.53 0.22
C ARG A 88 -16.91 3.10 0.07
N GLU A 89 -15.89 2.30 0.34
CA GLU A 89 -14.49 2.70 0.14
C GLU A 89 -14.19 2.94 -1.34
N ALA A 90 -14.62 2.05 -2.21
CA ALA A 90 -14.46 2.20 -3.65
C ALA A 90 -15.14 3.48 -4.17
N ALA A 91 -16.34 3.79 -3.70
CA ALA A 91 -17.06 5.01 -4.03
C ALA A 91 -16.33 6.26 -3.52
N SER A 92 -15.78 6.21 -2.29
CA SER A 92 -15.01 7.30 -1.70
C SER A 92 -13.72 7.60 -2.48
N VAL A 93 -12.98 6.56 -2.86
CA VAL A 93 -11.78 6.69 -3.68
C VAL A 93 -12.12 7.28 -5.05
N SER A 94 -13.19 6.81 -5.68
CA SER A 94 -13.65 7.33 -6.97
C SER A 94 -14.02 8.82 -6.87
N ALA A 95 -14.76 9.22 -5.83
CA ALA A 95 -15.12 10.61 -5.58
C ALA A 95 -13.88 11.49 -5.34
N TRP A 96 -12.91 10.97 -4.60
CA TRP A 96 -11.64 11.68 -4.39
C TRP A 96 -10.88 11.91 -5.69
N LEU A 97 -10.70 10.88 -6.50
CA LEU A 97 -9.99 10.99 -7.79
C LEU A 97 -10.65 12.03 -8.72
N VAL A 98 -11.98 12.09 -8.73
CA VAL A 98 -12.73 13.07 -9.52
C VAL A 98 -12.61 14.48 -8.95
N SER A 99 -12.48 14.62 -7.62
CA SER A 99 -12.42 15.92 -6.95
C SER A 99 -11.16 16.73 -7.24
N GLY A 100 -10.10 16.09 -7.71
CA GLY A 100 -8.77 16.69 -7.90
C GLY A 100 -8.08 17.13 -6.60
N LYS A 101 -8.59 16.72 -5.45
CA LYS A 101 -7.96 17.02 -4.15
C LYS A 101 -6.75 16.15 -3.93
N GLN A 102 -5.69 16.71 -3.34
CA GLN A 102 -4.45 15.99 -3.07
C GLN A 102 -4.62 14.91 -1.98
N TRP A 103 -5.48 15.16 -1.01
CA TRP A 103 -5.67 14.29 0.14
C TRP A 103 -7.12 13.92 0.34
N HIS A 104 -7.34 12.68 0.75
CA HIS A 104 -8.62 12.17 1.18
C HIS A 104 -8.44 11.29 2.42
N VAL A 105 -9.26 11.49 3.43
CA VAL A 105 -9.27 10.69 4.65
C VAL A 105 -10.70 10.23 4.91
N MET A 106 -10.88 8.91 5.03
CA MET A 106 -12.13 8.32 5.49
C MET A 106 -12.15 8.27 7.02
N ARG A 107 -13.21 8.81 7.61
CA ARG A 107 -13.39 8.87 9.08
C ARG A 107 -14.62 8.08 9.47
N ASP A 108 -14.50 6.77 9.49
CA ASP A 108 -15.61 5.85 9.67
C ASP A 108 -15.84 5.41 11.10
N GLY A 109 -14.99 5.80 12.03
CA GLY A 109 -15.08 5.40 13.41
C GLY A 109 -14.83 6.53 14.41
N PRO A 110 -15.26 6.38 15.67
CA PRO A 110 -15.06 7.37 16.73
C PRO A 110 -13.57 7.62 17.02
N PHE A 111 -12.71 6.66 16.70
CA PHE A 111 -11.25 6.76 16.86
C PHE A 111 -10.55 7.47 15.69
N HIS A 112 -11.22 7.68 14.56
CA HIS A 112 -10.66 8.38 13.39
C HIS A 112 -10.92 9.89 13.42
N ARG A 113 -11.21 10.45 14.59
CA ARG A 113 -11.49 11.89 14.75
C ARG A 113 -10.24 12.77 14.70
N TYR A 114 -9.08 12.19 14.93
CA TYR A 114 -7.83 12.92 14.99
C TYR A 114 -7.00 12.66 13.74
N VAL A 115 -6.81 13.70 12.95
CA VAL A 115 -5.79 13.71 11.89
C VAL A 115 -4.52 14.23 12.53
N PHE A 116 -3.54 13.36 12.66
CA PHE A 116 -2.18 13.83 12.87
C PHE A 116 -1.64 14.24 11.49
N VAL A 117 -1.48 15.54 11.31
CA VAL A 117 -0.80 16.13 10.16
C VAL A 117 0.70 16.08 10.42
#